data_03c9b4d870cb64d344a4d7f32c107c2e
#
_entry.id   03c9b4d870cb64d344a4d7f32c107c2e
#
_cell.length_a   1.000
_cell.length_b   1.000
_cell.length_c   1.000
_cell.angle_alpha   90.00
_cell.angle_beta   90.00
_cell.angle_gamma   90.00
#
_symmetry.space_group_name_H-M   'P 1'
#
loop_
_entity.id
_entity.type
_entity.pdbx_description
1 polymer ?
#
loop_
_entity_poly.entity_id
_entity_poly.type
_entity_poly.pdbx_seq_one_letter_code
_entity_poly.pdbx_strand_id
1 'polypeptide(L)'
;MNRMFRQRKYDTRRIDRQYAEETDVYVMLYNSYADALYAYGMGFGFDNETAKDVIHDIFLDIMTRQVDLGRIVNIKAYLFRIVHNRLVDLHRSRVDKCDLSDREPGLRVSLTSLDAMIESEHVLRIRQTIESLLNQLSPKQREALLLRFVYEMEYDDIAVILDATPHAVRKFVSKGLGKLRKGRECGKTMKIAT
;
A
#
# COMPACT_ATOMS: atom_id res chain seq x y z
N MET A 1 -7.18 54.50 28.88
CA MET A 1 -8.35 53.62 28.63
C MET A 1 -7.80 52.24 28.27
N ASN A 2 -7.45 51.46 29.32
CA ASN A 2 -6.74 50.19 29.25
C ASN A 2 -7.77 49.06 29.22
N ARG A 3 -7.91 48.35 28.10
CA ARG A 3 -8.67 47.08 28.05
C ARG A 3 -7.73 45.91 28.30
N MET A 4 -7.89 45.34 29.47
CA MET A 4 -7.27 44.13 30.02
C MET A 4 -7.28 42.97 28.99
N PHE A 5 -6.11 42.53 28.57
CA PHE A 5 -5.91 41.22 28.03
C PHE A 5 -6.07 40.20 29.16
N ARG A 6 -7.22 39.55 29.21
CA ARG A 6 -7.47 38.40 30.08
C ARG A 6 -6.67 37.22 29.54
N GLN A 7 -5.50 36.95 30.12
CA GLN A 7 -4.74 35.74 29.91
C GLN A 7 -5.63 34.57 30.35
N ARG A 8 -6.16 33.82 29.37
CA ARG A 8 -6.67 32.49 29.65
C ARG A 8 -5.47 31.63 30.04
N LYS A 9 -5.40 31.26 31.31
CA LYS A 9 -4.54 30.16 31.78
C LYS A 9 -4.97 28.91 31.03
N TYR A 10 -4.23 28.52 30.00
CA TYR A 10 -4.35 27.22 29.41
C TYR A 10 -3.87 26.23 30.48
N ASP A 11 -4.71 25.25 30.80
CA ASP A 11 -4.37 24.18 31.74
C ASP A 11 -3.41 23.24 31.01
N THR A 12 -2.12 23.50 31.15
CA THR A 12 -1.02 22.77 30.52
C THR A 12 -1.13 21.27 30.79
N ARG A 13 -1.58 20.86 31.98
CA ARG A 13 -1.73 19.43 32.33
C ARG A 13 -2.80 18.71 31.51
N ARG A 14 -3.83 19.42 31.07
CA ARG A 14 -4.89 18.86 30.24
C ARG A 14 -4.46 18.76 28.78
N ILE A 15 -3.68 19.73 28.34
CA ILE A 15 -3.05 19.75 27.01
C ILE A 15 -2.03 18.62 26.92
N ASP A 16 -1.14 18.48 27.89
CA ASP A 16 -0.11 17.42 27.92
C ASP A 16 -0.72 16.02 27.92
N ARG A 17 -1.84 15.81 28.62
CA ARG A 17 -2.55 14.52 28.65
C ARG A 17 -3.23 14.18 27.33
N GLN A 18 -3.85 15.18 26.70
CA GLN A 18 -4.49 15.00 25.39
C GLN A 18 -3.45 14.71 24.31
N TYR A 19 -2.31 15.40 24.31
CA TYR A 19 -1.20 15.11 23.38
C TYR A 19 -0.57 13.73 23.64
N ALA A 20 -0.48 13.28 24.88
CA ALA A 20 0.02 11.95 25.20
C ALA A 20 -0.94 10.87 24.68
N GLU A 21 -2.25 11.00 24.93
CA GLU A 21 -3.27 10.06 24.45
C GLU A 21 -3.32 10.03 22.89
N GLU A 22 -3.22 11.18 22.22
CA GLU A 22 -3.17 11.25 20.76
C GLU A 22 -1.87 10.62 20.22
N THR A 23 -0.73 10.88 20.84
CA THR A 23 0.55 10.28 20.45
C THR A 23 0.51 8.76 20.55
N ASP A 24 -0.11 8.22 21.61
CA ASP A 24 -0.28 6.76 21.80
C ASP A 24 -1.10 6.13 20.67
N VAL A 25 -2.14 6.83 20.19
CA VAL A 25 -2.97 6.35 19.05
C VAL A 25 -2.14 6.29 17.76
N TYR A 26 -1.32 7.30 17.47
CA TYR A 26 -0.46 7.30 16.28
C TYR A 26 0.61 6.20 16.33
N VAL A 27 1.23 6.00 17.49
CA VAL A 27 2.19 4.90 17.72
C VAL A 27 1.53 3.55 17.51
N MET A 28 0.32 3.36 18.05
CA MET A 28 -0.45 2.12 17.87
C MET A 28 -0.81 1.86 16.41
N LEU A 29 -1.20 2.90 15.67
CA LEU A 29 -1.47 2.79 14.24
C LEU A 29 -0.21 2.45 13.44
N TYR A 30 0.91 3.12 13.74
CA TYR A 30 2.19 2.81 13.12
C TYR A 30 2.54 1.35 13.31
N ASN A 31 2.54 0.86 14.55
CA ASN A 31 2.87 -0.52 14.87
C ASN A 31 1.90 -1.54 14.24
N SER A 32 0.64 -1.15 14.02
CA SER A 32 -0.37 -2.05 13.43
C SER A 32 -0.32 -2.13 11.91
N TYR A 33 0.12 -1.06 11.24
CA TYR A 33 -0.01 -0.97 9.78
C TYR A 33 1.31 -0.77 9.04
N ALA A 34 2.40 -0.35 9.70
CA ALA A 34 3.65 0.00 9.01
C ALA A 34 4.20 -1.15 8.17
N ASP A 35 4.23 -2.37 8.69
CA ASP A 35 4.75 -3.54 7.97
C ASP A 35 3.91 -3.86 6.72
N ALA A 36 2.58 -3.78 6.84
CA ALA A 36 1.67 -4.03 5.72
C ALA A 36 1.81 -2.95 4.63
N LEU A 37 1.91 -1.68 5.04
CA LEU A 37 2.11 -0.55 4.13
C LEU A 37 3.49 -0.60 3.48
N TYR A 38 4.51 -1.01 4.23
CA TYR A 38 5.85 -1.23 3.73
C TYR A 38 5.89 -2.33 2.66
N ALA A 39 5.31 -3.50 2.96
CA ALA A 39 5.20 -4.59 1.98
C ALA A 39 4.44 -4.15 0.71
N TYR A 40 3.41 -3.34 0.87
CA TYR A 40 2.67 -2.74 -0.23
C TYR A 40 3.55 -1.78 -1.05
N GLY A 41 4.31 -0.91 -0.39
CA GLY A 41 5.23 0.04 -1.02
C GLY A 41 6.34 -0.65 -1.82
N MET A 42 6.94 -1.70 -1.25
CA MET A 42 7.92 -2.53 -1.93
C MET A 42 7.36 -3.16 -3.22
N GLY A 43 6.08 -3.49 -3.21
CA GLY A 43 5.38 -4.00 -4.40
C GLY A 43 5.33 -3.03 -5.58
N PHE A 44 5.51 -1.72 -5.37
CA PHE A 44 5.64 -0.72 -6.44
C PHE A 44 7.02 -0.67 -7.09
N GLY A 45 7.98 -1.47 -6.60
CA GLY A 45 9.34 -1.54 -7.14
C GLY A 45 10.25 -0.42 -6.64
N PHE A 46 9.92 0.19 -5.53
CA PHE A 46 10.82 1.08 -4.81
C PHE A 46 11.82 0.26 -3.98
N ASP A 47 12.96 0.85 -3.69
CA ASP A 47 13.93 0.28 -2.77
C ASP A 47 13.45 0.40 -1.32
N ASN A 48 14.10 -0.36 -0.44
CA ASN A 48 13.79 -0.47 0.98
C ASN A 48 13.77 0.91 1.68
N GLU A 49 14.76 1.75 1.41
CA GLU A 49 14.89 3.07 2.04
C GLU A 49 13.77 4.00 1.58
N THR A 50 13.53 4.11 0.28
CA THR A 50 12.43 4.92 -0.26
C THR A 50 11.07 4.49 0.28
N ALA A 51 10.80 3.17 0.39
CA ALA A 51 9.54 2.68 0.92
C ALA A 51 9.37 3.04 2.41
N LYS A 52 10.42 2.92 3.22
CA LYS A 52 10.42 3.31 4.64
C LYS A 52 10.22 4.80 4.83
N ASP A 53 10.94 5.61 4.07
CA ASP A 53 10.85 7.07 4.14
C ASP A 53 9.44 7.55 3.80
N VAL A 54 8.83 7.00 2.75
CA VAL A 54 7.44 7.33 2.38
C VAL A 54 6.48 7.06 3.52
N ILE A 55 6.60 5.90 4.17
CA ILE A 55 5.70 5.53 5.25
C ILE A 55 5.93 6.40 6.47
N HIS A 56 7.20 6.62 6.82
CA HIS A 56 7.56 7.48 7.94
C HIS A 56 7.04 8.91 7.75
N ASP A 57 7.25 9.50 6.58
CA ASP A 57 6.74 10.83 6.21
C ASP A 57 5.22 10.92 6.32
N ILE A 58 4.50 9.87 5.87
CA ILE A 58 3.03 9.84 5.95
C ILE A 58 2.56 9.85 7.40
N PHE A 59 3.15 9.05 8.27
CA PHE A 59 2.77 9.03 9.69
C PHE A 59 3.14 10.33 10.39
N LEU A 60 4.29 10.93 10.07
CA LEU A 60 4.66 12.26 10.56
C LEU A 60 3.65 13.32 10.11
N ASP A 61 3.25 13.29 8.84
CA ASP A 61 2.25 14.22 8.29
C ASP A 61 0.89 14.07 9.01
N ILE A 62 0.42 12.84 9.22
CA ILE A 62 -0.84 12.57 9.92
C ILE A 62 -0.78 13.11 11.36
N MET A 63 0.32 12.87 12.07
CA MET A 63 0.54 13.34 13.43
C MET A 63 0.65 14.87 13.48
N THR A 64 1.44 15.48 12.59
CA THR A 64 1.69 16.92 12.58
C THR A 64 0.45 17.73 12.21
N ARG A 65 -0.37 17.21 11.28
CA ARG A 65 -1.62 17.85 10.86
C ARG A 65 -2.78 17.58 11.82
N GLN A 66 -2.56 16.82 12.88
CA GLN A 66 -3.60 16.43 13.84
C GLN A 66 -4.88 15.92 13.15
N VAL A 67 -4.70 14.99 12.23
CA VAL A 67 -5.83 14.41 11.49
C VAL A 67 -6.81 13.79 12.47
N ASP A 68 -8.06 14.23 12.44
CA ASP A 68 -9.12 13.66 13.29
C ASP A 68 -9.46 12.23 12.83
N LEU A 69 -8.73 11.27 13.39
CA LEU A 69 -8.87 9.85 13.08
C LEU A 69 -10.25 9.30 13.44
N GLY A 70 -10.95 9.95 14.40
CA GLY A 70 -12.29 9.54 14.81
C GLY A 70 -13.35 9.75 13.72
N ARG A 71 -13.09 10.59 12.72
CA ARG A 71 -13.98 10.79 11.56
C ARG A 71 -13.72 9.83 10.41
N ILE A 72 -12.64 9.06 10.47
CA ILE A 72 -12.27 8.14 9.39
C ILE A 72 -13.00 6.82 9.59
N VAL A 73 -13.92 6.49 8.72
CA VAL A 73 -14.74 5.26 8.79
C VAL A 73 -13.89 4.01 8.67
N ASN A 74 -12.88 4.02 7.78
CA ASN A 74 -11.97 2.90 7.58
C ASN A 74 -10.52 3.40 7.53
N ILE A 75 -9.83 3.33 8.68
CA ILE A 75 -8.46 3.79 8.84
C ILE A 75 -7.51 3.01 7.92
N LYS A 76 -7.71 1.70 7.76
CA LYS A 76 -6.90 0.87 6.88
C LYS A 76 -6.95 1.36 5.43
N ALA A 77 -8.16 1.53 4.89
CA ALA A 77 -8.34 2.04 3.53
C ALA A 77 -7.77 3.45 3.36
N TYR A 78 -7.92 4.31 4.36
CA TYR A 78 -7.36 5.66 4.37
C TYR A 78 -5.83 5.65 4.28
N LEU A 79 -5.15 4.85 5.10
CA LEU A 79 -3.69 4.74 5.10
C LEU A 79 -3.17 4.18 3.76
N PHE A 80 -3.77 3.10 3.26
CA PHE A 80 -3.40 2.53 1.96
C PHE A 80 -3.61 3.52 0.80
N ARG A 81 -4.67 4.33 0.84
CA ARG A 81 -4.92 5.36 -0.16
C ARG A 81 -3.83 6.43 -0.17
N ILE A 82 -3.42 6.93 1.01
CA ILE A 82 -2.37 7.95 1.09
C ILE A 82 -1.04 7.39 0.57
N VAL A 83 -0.69 6.17 1.00
CA VAL A 83 0.53 5.50 0.53
C VAL A 83 0.48 5.28 -0.98
N HIS A 84 -0.64 4.77 -1.51
CA HIS A 84 -0.83 4.58 -2.96
C HIS A 84 -0.59 5.88 -3.73
N ASN A 85 -1.26 6.97 -3.34
CA ASN A 85 -1.12 8.25 -4.00
C ASN A 85 0.34 8.74 -3.98
N ARG A 86 1.00 8.66 -2.81
CA ARG A 86 2.40 9.08 -2.67
C ARG A 86 3.35 8.28 -3.56
N LEU A 87 3.14 6.94 -3.63
CA LEU A 87 3.94 6.05 -4.48
C LEU A 87 3.71 6.32 -5.98
N VAL A 88 2.46 6.56 -6.37
CA VAL A 88 2.11 6.92 -7.77
C VAL A 88 2.77 8.24 -8.15
N ASP A 89 2.72 9.25 -7.29
CA ASP A 89 3.35 10.56 -7.54
C ASP A 89 4.87 10.44 -7.65
N LEU A 90 5.50 9.67 -6.77
CA LEU A 90 6.94 9.38 -6.85
C LEU A 90 7.30 8.63 -8.13
N HIS A 91 6.47 7.67 -8.55
CA HIS A 91 6.71 6.94 -9.78
C HIS A 91 6.62 7.87 -10.99
N ARG A 92 5.61 8.73 -11.07
CA ARG A 92 5.47 9.74 -12.13
C ARG A 92 6.68 10.67 -12.17
N SER A 93 7.10 11.19 -11.02
CA SER A 93 8.27 12.06 -10.90
C SER A 93 9.57 11.41 -11.36
N ARG A 94 9.73 10.08 -11.22
CA ARG A 94 10.89 9.33 -11.74
C ARG A 94 10.82 9.15 -13.26
N VAL A 95 9.63 8.87 -13.79
CA VAL A 95 9.41 8.70 -15.23
C VAL A 95 9.71 10.00 -15.98
N ASP A 96 9.23 11.14 -15.48
CA ASP A 96 9.47 12.46 -16.09
C ASP A 96 10.96 12.83 -16.16
N LYS A 97 11.79 12.27 -15.27
CA LYS A 97 13.23 12.52 -15.24
C LYS A 97 14.07 11.59 -16.15
N CYS A 98 13.50 10.48 -16.58
CA CYS A 98 14.26 9.38 -17.21
C CYS A 98 13.79 8.98 -18.61
N ASP A 99 12.97 9.75 -19.32
CA ASP A 99 12.48 9.43 -20.68
C ASP A 99 11.93 8.00 -20.88
N LEU A 100 11.55 7.32 -19.79
CA LEU A 100 11.03 5.96 -19.78
C LEU A 100 9.49 5.98 -19.85
N SER A 101 8.95 6.55 -20.91
CA SER A 101 7.55 6.98 -21.05
C SER A 101 6.47 5.87 -21.08
N ASP A 102 6.81 4.58 -21.03
CA ASP A 102 5.86 3.53 -21.41
C ASP A 102 5.37 2.60 -20.26
N ARG A 103 5.58 2.95 -19.00
CA ARG A 103 5.12 2.06 -17.92
C ARG A 103 4.12 2.74 -17.00
N GLU A 104 2.85 2.29 -17.05
CA GLU A 104 1.83 2.70 -16.08
C GLU A 104 2.35 2.50 -14.65
N PRO A 105 2.18 3.52 -13.76
CA PRO A 105 2.47 3.37 -12.35
C PRO A 105 1.59 2.27 -11.75
N GLY A 106 2.16 1.39 -10.95
CA GLY A 106 1.39 0.35 -10.29
C GLY A 106 2.23 -0.80 -9.78
N LEU A 107 1.57 -1.66 -9.04
CA LEU A 107 2.18 -2.77 -8.32
C LEU A 107 2.96 -3.69 -9.27
N ARG A 108 4.26 -3.86 -9.00
CA ARG A 108 5.13 -4.84 -9.62
C ARG A 108 5.42 -5.92 -8.59
N VAL A 109 5.30 -7.18 -8.95
CA VAL A 109 5.75 -8.25 -8.08
C VAL A 109 7.21 -8.51 -8.40
N SER A 110 8.08 -8.00 -7.54
CA SER A 110 9.47 -8.45 -7.44
C SER A 110 9.59 -9.17 -6.11
N LEU A 111 9.74 -10.46 -6.17
CA LEU A 111 10.04 -11.25 -4.98
C LEU A 111 11.52 -11.01 -4.66
N THR A 112 11.77 -10.09 -3.74
CA THR A 112 13.11 -9.57 -3.42
C THR A 112 14.05 -10.68 -2.98
N SER A 113 15.26 -10.62 -3.47
CA SER A 113 16.36 -11.56 -3.30
C SER A 113 16.95 -11.65 -1.87
N LEU A 114 16.43 -10.90 -0.90
CA LEU A 114 16.99 -10.90 0.46
C LEU A 114 16.80 -12.22 1.21
N ASP A 115 15.77 -13.00 0.86
CA ASP A 115 15.52 -14.33 1.44
C ASP A 115 16.12 -15.48 0.61
N ALA A 116 16.76 -15.17 -0.51
CA ALA A 116 17.26 -16.18 -1.47
C ALA A 116 18.44 -17.02 -0.92
N MET A 117 19.08 -16.61 0.17
CA MET A 117 20.23 -17.33 0.72
C MET A 117 19.86 -18.59 1.53
N ILE A 118 18.59 -18.81 1.86
CA ILE A 118 18.14 -19.93 2.71
C ILE A 118 17.03 -20.77 2.06
N GLU A 119 16.55 -20.40 0.88
CA GLU A 119 15.40 -21.07 0.26
C GLU A 119 15.80 -22.33 -0.53
N SER A 120 15.05 -23.40 -0.31
CA SER A 120 15.16 -24.61 -1.12
C SER A 120 14.82 -24.31 -2.58
N GLU A 121 15.45 -25.03 -3.53
CA GLU A 121 15.19 -24.93 -4.97
C GLU A 121 13.67 -25.02 -5.30
N HIS A 122 12.93 -25.77 -4.51
CA HIS A 122 11.48 -25.91 -4.66
C HIS A 122 10.73 -24.60 -4.40
N VAL A 123 11.11 -23.84 -3.36
CA VAL A 123 10.50 -22.55 -3.03
C VAL A 123 10.81 -21.50 -4.09
N LEU A 124 12.04 -21.49 -4.61
CA LEU A 124 12.43 -20.62 -5.71
C LEU A 124 11.60 -20.89 -6.98
N ARG A 125 11.36 -22.14 -7.33
CA ARG A 125 10.49 -22.50 -8.48
C ARG A 125 9.05 -22.04 -8.27
N ILE A 126 8.51 -22.19 -7.07
CA ILE A 126 7.16 -21.71 -6.74
C ILE A 126 7.10 -20.19 -6.88
N ARG A 127 8.08 -19.45 -6.35
CA ARG A 127 8.18 -18.00 -6.47
C ARG A 127 8.20 -17.57 -7.94
N GLN A 128 9.08 -18.14 -8.76
CA GLN A 128 9.16 -17.82 -10.19
C GLN A 128 7.84 -18.09 -10.91
N THR A 129 7.15 -19.16 -10.56
CA THR A 129 5.84 -19.48 -11.12
C THR A 129 4.80 -18.42 -10.74
N ILE A 130 4.74 -18.05 -9.48
CA ILE A 130 3.82 -16.99 -8.98
C ILE A 130 4.13 -15.67 -9.68
N GLU A 131 5.40 -15.28 -9.74
CA GLU A 131 5.82 -14.03 -10.38
C GLU A 131 5.45 -14.01 -11.88
N SER A 132 5.69 -15.10 -12.58
CA SER A 132 5.28 -15.26 -13.99
C SER A 132 3.77 -15.12 -14.18
N LEU A 133 2.97 -15.73 -13.32
CA LEU A 133 1.51 -15.61 -13.36
C LEU A 133 1.03 -14.19 -13.06
N LEU A 134 1.61 -13.55 -12.06
CA LEU A 134 1.25 -12.18 -11.68
C LEU A 134 1.68 -11.16 -12.74
N ASN A 135 2.78 -11.41 -13.46
CA ASN A 135 3.24 -10.54 -14.55
C ASN A 135 2.33 -10.58 -15.80
N GLN A 136 1.43 -11.56 -15.92
CA GLN A 136 0.40 -11.60 -16.97
C GLN A 136 -0.77 -10.63 -16.68
N LEU A 137 -0.85 -10.13 -15.45
CA LEU A 137 -1.90 -9.18 -15.03
C LEU A 137 -1.50 -7.75 -15.37
N SER A 138 -2.50 -6.89 -15.67
CA SER A 138 -2.23 -5.46 -15.70
C SER A 138 -1.95 -4.94 -14.28
N PRO A 139 -1.25 -3.80 -14.12
CA PRO A 139 -0.96 -3.22 -12.80
C PRO A 139 -2.21 -3.10 -11.93
N LYS A 140 -3.30 -2.54 -12.46
CA LYS A 140 -4.59 -2.40 -11.73
C LYS A 140 -5.24 -3.74 -11.36
N GLN A 141 -5.13 -4.76 -12.21
CA GLN A 141 -5.66 -6.10 -11.90
C GLN A 141 -4.88 -6.74 -10.75
N ARG A 142 -3.55 -6.63 -10.78
CA ARG A 142 -2.65 -7.17 -9.78
C ARG A 142 -2.88 -6.51 -8.42
N GLU A 143 -2.98 -5.19 -8.42
CA GLU A 143 -3.20 -4.40 -7.22
C GLU A 143 -4.58 -4.65 -6.61
N ALA A 144 -5.64 -4.70 -7.42
CA ALA A 144 -6.98 -5.04 -6.96
C ALA A 144 -7.06 -6.44 -6.33
N LEU A 145 -6.33 -7.43 -6.88
CA LEU A 145 -6.23 -8.76 -6.30
C LEU A 145 -5.47 -8.77 -4.98
N LEU A 146 -4.35 -8.04 -4.89
CA LEU A 146 -3.58 -7.91 -3.66
C LEU A 146 -4.42 -7.28 -2.55
N LEU A 147 -5.05 -6.14 -2.83
CA LEU A 147 -5.90 -5.43 -1.85
C LEU A 147 -7.09 -6.30 -1.40
N ARG A 148 -7.70 -7.06 -2.31
CA ARG A 148 -8.84 -7.91 -1.98
C ARG A 148 -8.47 -9.16 -1.19
N PHE A 149 -7.42 -9.89 -1.59
CA PHE A 149 -7.14 -11.23 -1.06
C PHE A 149 -6.01 -11.29 -0.03
N VAL A 150 -5.07 -10.36 -0.07
CA VAL A 150 -3.97 -10.31 0.92
C VAL A 150 -4.32 -9.33 2.03
N TYR A 151 -4.86 -8.17 1.65
CA TYR A 151 -5.26 -7.15 2.63
C TYR A 151 -6.74 -7.21 3.01
N GLU A 152 -7.52 -8.13 2.46
CA GLU A 152 -8.93 -8.40 2.82
C GLU A 152 -9.84 -7.15 2.79
N MET A 153 -9.62 -6.27 1.81
CA MET A 153 -10.39 -5.04 1.67
C MET A 153 -11.71 -5.25 0.90
N GLU A 154 -12.72 -4.46 1.22
CA GLU A 154 -13.96 -4.44 0.48
C GLU A 154 -13.82 -3.69 -0.87
N TYR A 155 -14.69 -4.01 -1.82
CA TYR A 155 -14.62 -3.42 -3.17
C TYR A 155 -14.77 -1.91 -3.18
N ASP A 156 -15.53 -1.35 -2.24
CA ASP A 156 -15.73 0.09 -2.11
C ASP A 156 -14.46 0.79 -1.60
N ASP A 157 -13.76 0.17 -0.64
CA ASP A 157 -12.47 0.66 -0.14
C ASP A 157 -11.40 0.62 -1.24
N ILE A 158 -11.31 -0.50 -1.96
CA ILE A 158 -10.38 -0.66 -3.09
C ILE A 158 -10.65 0.38 -4.18
N ALA A 159 -11.92 0.67 -4.44
CA ALA A 159 -12.34 1.67 -5.41
C ALA A 159 -11.80 3.07 -5.05
N VAL A 160 -11.84 3.41 -3.77
CA VAL A 160 -11.29 4.67 -3.25
C VAL A 160 -9.76 4.72 -3.39
N ILE A 161 -9.07 3.59 -3.13
CA ILE A 161 -7.61 3.52 -3.23
C ILE A 161 -7.15 3.66 -4.68
N LEU A 162 -7.81 2.93 -5.62
CA LEU A 162 -7.40 2.87 -7.04
C LEU A 162 -8.00 3.99 -7.91
N ASP A 163 -8.69 4.96 -7.31
CA ASP A 163 -9.44 5.99 -8.03
C ASP A 163 -10.31 5.40 -9.14
N ALA A 164 -11.17 4.45 -8.75
CA ALA A 164 -12.02 3.68 -9.65
C ALA A 164 -13.43 3.51 -9.08
N THR A 165 -14.34 2.98 -9.86
CA THR A 165 -15.66 2.60 -9.35
C THR A 165 -15.63 1.17 -8.77
N PRO A 166 -16.49 0.84 -7.78
CA PRO A 166 -16.58 -0.53 -7.24
C PRO A 166 -16.89 -1.58 -8.34
N HIS A 167 -17.65 -1.19 -9.35
CA HIS A 167 -17.91 -2.05 -10.51
C HIS A 167 -16.64 -2.32 -11.33
N ALA A 168 -15.80 -1.31 -11.56
CA ALA A 168 -14.54 -1.46 -12.26
C ALA A 168 -13.58 -2.37 -11.45
N VAL A 169 -13.53 -2.22 -10.12
CA VAL A 169 -12.72 -3.07 -9.24
C VAL A 169 -13.16 -4.52 -9.31
N ARG A 170 -14.49 -4.82 -9.23
CA ARG A 170 -15.00 -6.19 -9.43
C ARG A 170 -14.56 -6.77 -10.77
N LYS A 171 -14.55 -5.94 -11.83
CA LYS A 171 -14.11 -6.33 -13.17
C LYS A 171 -12.60 -6.60 -13.22
N PHE A 172 -11.77 -5.80 -12.52
CA PHE A 172 -10.33 -6.05 -12.41
C PHE A 172 -10.06 -7.38 -11.71
N VAL A 173 -10.70 -7.62 -10.58
CA VAL A 173 -10.57 -8.87 -9.80
C VAL A 173 -11.03 -10.07 -10.63
N SER A 174 -12.21 -10.02 -11.24
CA SER A 174 -12.75 -11.13 -12.04
C SER A 174 -11.86 -11.46 -13.24
N LYS A 175 -11.43 -10.45 -14.01
CA LYS A 175 -10.52 -10.64 -15.15
C LYS A 175 -9.16 -11.15 -14.70
N GLY A 176 -8.63 -10.64 -13.60
CA GLY A 176 -7.37 -11.09 -13.03
C GLY A 176 -7.42 -12.56 -12.63
N LEU A 177 -8.44 -12.98 -11.87
CA LEU A 177 -8.65 -14.39 -11.51
C LEU A 177 -8.80 -15.29 -12.75
N GLY A 178 -9.51 -14.82 -13.78
CA GLY A 178 -9.67 -15.56 -15.03
C GLY A 178 -8.32 -15.83 -15.73
N LYS A 179 -7.41 -14.82 -15.76
CA LYS A 179 -6.06 -14.99 -16.31
C LYS A 179 -5.23 -15.97 -15.50
N LEU A 180 -5.24 -15.86 -14.16
CA LEU A 180 -4.50 -16.75 -13.27
C LEU A 180 -4.94 -18.21 -13.40
N ARG A 181 -6.26 -18.47 -13.56
CA ARG A 181 -6.78 -19.83 -13.78
C ARG A 181 -6.26 -20.40 -15.09
N LYS A 182 -6.32 -19.67 -16.20
CA LYS A 182 -5.80 -20.09 -17.50
C LYS A 182 -4.30 -20.36 -17.48
N GLY A 183 -3.51 -19.49 -16.86
CA GLY A 183 -2.07 -19.67 -16.72
C GLY A 183 -1.70 -20.93 -15.93
N ARG A 184 -2.49 -21.27 -14.90
CA ARG A 184 -2.29 -22.52 -14.12
C ARG A 184 -2.59 -23.78 -14.93
N GLU A 185 -3.61 -23.75 -15.78
CA GLU A 185 -3.97 -24.89 -16.65
C GLU A 185 -2.88 -25.14 -17.69
N CYS A 186 -2.37 -24.10 -18.32
CA CYS A 186 -1.26 -24.19 -19.27
C CYS A 186 0.02 -24.77 -18.61
N GLY A 187 0.34 -24.36 -17.38
CA GLY A 187 1.48 -24.90 -16.62
C GLY A 187 1.34 -26.38 -16.20
N LYS A 188 0.11 -26.88 -16.04
CA LYS A 188 -0.13 -28.32 -15.79
C LYS A 188 0.04 -29.15 -17.02
N THR A 189 -0.36 -28.69 -18.17
CA THR A 189 -0.23 -29.39 -19.45
C THR A 189 1.24 -29.57 -19.85
N MET A 190 2.10 -28.62 -19.50
CA MET A 190 3.55 -28.69 -19.76
C MET A 190 4.28 -29.69 -18.87
N LYS A 191 3.76 -30.07 -17.69
CA LYS A 191 4.35 -31.08 -16.78
C LYS A 191 3.96 -32.50 -17.11
N ILE A 192 3.00 -32.73 -18.00
CA ILE A 192 2.56 -34.06 -18.42
C ILE A 192 3.29 -34.52 -19.71
N ALA A 193 4.01 -33.62 -20.37
CA ALA A 193 4.70 -33.87 -21.63
C ALA A 193 6.23 -34.06 -21.47
N THR A 194 6.73 -34.27 -20.23
CA THR A 194 8.12 -34.62 -19.92
C THR A 194 8.16 -35.86 -19.07
#